data_1c39d99e2feb2416f353d31a7aaa9c2c
#
_entry.id   1c39d99e2feb2416f353d31a7aaa9c2c
#
_cell.length_a   1.000
_cell.length_b   1.000
_cell.length_c   1.000
_cell.angle_alpha   90.00
_cell.angle_beta   90.00
_cell.angle_gamma   90.00
#
_symmetry.space_group_name_H-M   'P 1'
#
loop_
_entity.id
_entity.type
_entity.pdbx_description
1 polymer ?
#
loop_
_entity_poly.entity_id
_entity_poly.type
_entity_poly.pdbx_seq_one_letter_code
_entity_poly.pdbx_strand_id
1 'polypeptide(L)'
;AGQRLVRKLCDCKKADVMTDSEYELMSTYIDVDREALIYRPVGCPHCNGGYKGRQAVEEVMPIDNEFKDILRIYGLESEKIDEKLNKDSFRPMIVNGLVQVLEGETSFEEILSALDY
;
A
#
# COMPACT_ATOMS: atom_id res chain seq x y z
N ALA A 1 -9.56 -12.14 -2.91
CA ALA A 1 -8.68 -11.00 -2.89
C ALA A 1 -9.48 -9.71 -2.75
N GLY A 2 -9.05 -8.81 -1.87
CA GLY A 2 -9.67 -7.51 -1.68
C GLY A 2 -9.13 -6.49 -2.68
N GLN A 3 -9.91 -5.45 -2.91
CA GLN A 3 -9.52 -4.35 -3.80
C GLN A 3 -10.15 -3.06 -3.31
N ARG A 4 -9.40 -1.96 -3.36
CA ARG A 4 -9.87 -0.62 -3.08
C ARG A 4 -9.49 0.31 -4.21
N LEU A 5 -10.37 1.23 -4.55
CA LEU A 5 -10.06 2.28 -5.52
C LEU A 5 -9.55 3.51 -4.79
N VAL A 6 -8.44 4.04 -5.27
CA VAL A 6 -7.86 5.28 -4.76
C VAL A 6 -7.74 6.27 -5.91
N ARG A 7 -7.70 7.54 -5.58
CA ARG A 7 -7.50 8.58 -6.59
C ARG A 7 -6.04 8.61 -7.02
N LYS A 8 -5.82 8.73 -8.30
CA LYS A 8 -4.49 8.79 -8.87
C LYS A 8 -4.01 10.23 -8.91
N LEU A 9 -2.72 10.46 -8.58
CA LEU A 9 -2.13 11.79 -8.63
C LEU A 9 -2.05 12.29 -10.07
N CYS A 10 -2.39 13.56 -10.26
CA CYS A 10 -2.18 14.26 -11.52
C CYS A 10 -0.69 14.47 -11.77
N ASP A 11 -0.30 14.68 -13.02
CA ASP A 11 1.10 14.97 -13.39
C ASP A 11 1.64 16.26 -12.77
N CYS A 12 0.75 17.13 -12.26
CA CYS A 12 1.15 18.34 -11.55
C CYS A 12 1.71 18.04 -10.14
N LYS A 13 1.73 16.80 -9.71
CA LYS A 13 2.25 16.37 -8.41
C LYS A 13 3.66 16.87 -8.16
N LYS A 14 4.00 17.04 -6.90
CA LYS A 14 5.31 17.53 -6.49
C LYS A 14 6.05 16.49 -5.65
N ALA A 15 7.30 16.21 -5.97
CA ALA A 15 8.14 15.33 -5.16
C ALA A 15 8.50 16.00 -3.84
N ASP A 16 8.49 15.23 -2.76
CA ASP A 16 8.78 15.72 -1.42
C ASP A 16 9.37 14.59 -0.58
N VAL A 17 10.06 14.95 0.49
CA VAL A 17 10.56 13.98 1.46
C VAL A 17 9.42 13.55 2.37
N MET A 18 9.53 12.34 2.93
CA MET A 18 8.57 11.86 3.92
C MET A 18 8.73 12.62 5.23
N THR A 19 7.61 12.85 5.92
CA THR A 19 7.65 13.29 7.32
C THR A 19 8.13 12.12 8.18
N ASP A 20 8.49 12.39 9.43
CA ASP A 20 8.90 11.33 10.36
C ASP A 20 7.80 10.29 10.56
N SER A 21 6.54 10.73 10.67
CA SER A 21 5.40 9.82 10.81
C SER A 21 5.20 8.95 9.57
N GLU A 22 5.34 9.54 8.39
CA GLU A 22 5.21 8.82 7.13
C GLU A 22 6.31 7.78 6.97
N TYR A 23 7.54 8.15 7.28
CA TYR A 23 8.66 7.22 7.22
C TYR A 23 8.47 6.07 8.22
N GLU A 24 8.03 6.38 9.44
CA GLU A 24 7.81 5.36 10.47
C GLU A 24 6.78 4.33 10.01
N LEU A 25 5.66 4.79 9.46
CA LEU A 25 4.63 3.89 8.94
C LEU A 25 5.14 3.09 7.73
N MET A 26 5.77 3.76 6.79
CA MET A 26 6.32 3.12 5.59
C MET A 26 7.33 2.04 5.95
N SER A 27 8.27 2.35 6.83
CA SER A 27 9.34 1.42 7.23
C SER A 27 8.83 0.22 8.03
N THR A 28 7.65 0.34 8.62
CA THR A 28 7.00 -0.79 9.32
C THR A 28 6.66 -1.92 8.33
N TYR A 29 6.33 -1.58 7.09
CA TYR A 29 5.86 -2.54 6.09
C TYR A 29 6.84 -2.77 4.95
N ILE A 30 7.69 -1.81 4.63
CA ILE A 30 8.57 -1.85 3.47
C ILE A 30 9.96 -1.39 3.90
N ASP A 31 10.99 -2.05 3.36
CA ASP A 31 12.37 -1.59 3.54
C ASP A 31 12.59 -0.40 2.59
N VAL A 32 12.63 0.79 3.15
CA VAL A 32 12.66 2.03 2.38
C VAL A 32 13.75 2.96 2.92
N ASP A 33 14.43 3.68 2.02
CA ASP A 33 15.41 4.69 2.38
C ASP A 33 14.69 5.88 3.03
N ARG A 34 15.28 6.43 4.12
CA ARG A 34 14.71 7.59 4.80
C ARG A 34 14.58 8.81 3.87
N GLU A 35 15.45 8.90 2.89
CA GLU A 35 15.47 10.01 1.94
C GLU A 35 14.67 9.74 0.67
N ALA A 36 14.00 8.60 0.57
CA ALA A 36 13.14 8.30 -0.57
C ALA A 36 12.06 9.36 -0.73
N LEU A 37 11.78 9.73 -1.97
CA LEU A 37 10.78 10.75 -2.28
C LEU A 37 9.40 10.12 -2.44
N ILE A 38 8.40 10.84 -1.98
CA ILE A 38 7.00 10.58 -2.27
C ILE A 38 6.45 11.79 -3.02
N TYR A 39 5.18 11.74 -3.38
CA TYR A 39 4.60 12.80 -4.20
C TYR A 39 3.37 13.36 -3.52
N ARG A 40 3.21 14.69 -3.60
CA ARG A 40 2.11 15.42 -2.99
C ARG A 40 1.16 15.95 -4.06
N PRO A 41 -0.15 15.96 -3.81
CA PRO A 41 -1.08 16.62 -4.72
C PRO A 41 -0.87 18.13 -4.68
N VAL A 42 -0.92 18.77 -5.84
CA VAL A 42 -0.77 20.23 -5.94
C VAL A 42 -2.06 20.86 -6.40
N GLY A 43 -2.56 20.45 -7.54
CA GLY A 43 -3.74 21.03 -8.16
C GLY A 43 -3.37 21.86 -9.39
N CYS A 44 -4.14 21.69 -10.46
CA CYS A 44 -3.96 22.43 -11.69
C CYS A 44 -5.31 22.54 -12.42
N PRO A 45 -5.42 23.33 -13.52
CA PRO A 45 -6.68 23.44 -14.24
C PRO A 45 -7.18 22.14 -14.89
N HIS A 46 -6.32 21.13 -14.99
CA HIS A 46 -6.64 19.88 -15.68
C HIS A 46 -6.94 18.72 -14.71
N CYS A 47 -6.96 18.98 -13.41
CA CYS A 47 -7.22 17.95 -12.42
C CYS A 47 -8.19 18.45 -11.34
N ASN A 48 -8.53 17.56 -10.40
CA ASN A 48 -9.44 17.87 -9.31
C ASN A 48 -8.67 17.82 -7.98
N GLY A 49 -8.16 18.99 -7.56
CA GLY A 49 -7.45 19.09 -6.28
C GLY A 49 -6.14 18.32 -6.23
N GLY A 50 -5.50 18.10 -7.37
CA GLY A 50 -4.25 17.36 -7.45
C GLY A 50 -4.43 15.91 -7.90
N TYR A 51 -5.65 15.47 -8.15
CA TYR A 51 -5.96 14.09 -8.52
C TYR A 51 -6.64 14.02 -9.89
N LYS A 52 -6.29 13.01 -10.65
CA LYS A 52 -6.86 12.77 -11.97
C LYS A 52 -6.92 11.27 -12.23
N GLY A 53 -8.13 10.73 -12.33
CA GLY A 53 -8.34 9.30 -12.51
C GLY A 53 -8.28 8.52 -11.21
N ARG A 54 -8.39 7.22 -11.34
CA ARG A 54 -8.40 6.30 -10.19
C ARG A 54 -7.53 5.09 -10.48
N GLN A 55 -7.10 4.43 -9.41
CA GLN A 55 -6.26 3.26 -9.50
C GLN A 55 -6.67 2.26 -8.44
N ALA A 56 -6.56 0.98 -8.74
CA ALA A 56 -6.87 -0.08 -7.79
C ALA A 56 -5.66 -0.40 -6.93
N VAL A 57 -5.91 -0.59 -5.63
CA VAL A 57 -4.97 -1.19 -4.70
C VAL A 57 -5.49 -2.58 -4.37
N GLU A 58 -4.69 -3.59 -4.60
CA GLU A 58 -5.09 -4.97 -4.44
C GLU A 58 -4.39 -5.62 -3.26
N GLU A 59 -5.07 -6.59 -2.67
CA GLU A 59 -4.48 -7.49 -1.68
C GLU A 59 -4.18 -8.81 -2.38
N VAL A 60 -2.94 -9.27 -2.27
CA VAL A 60 -2.53 -10.55 -2.83
C VAL A 60 -2.35 -11.54 -1.69
N MET A 61 -3.11 -12.61 -1.72
CA MET A 61 -3.04 -13.68 -0.74
C MET A 61 -2.80 -15.00 -1.47
N PRO A 62 -1.66 -15.68 -1.21
CA PRO A 62 -1.41 -16.97 -1.83
C PRO A 62 -2.29 -18.03 -1.17
N ILE A 63 -3.34 -18.47 -1.87
CA ILE A 63 -4.23 -19.53 -1.41
C ILE A 63 -3.87 -20.80 -2.15
N ASP A 64 -3.01 -21.61 -1.56
CA ASP A 64 -2.63 -22.92 -2.07
C ASP A 64 -3.05 -24.01 -1.07
N ASN A 65 -2.77 -25.25 -1.38
CA ASN A 65 -3.15 -26.37 -0.52
C ASN A 65 -2.47 -26.33 0.85
N GLU A 66 -1.22 -25.91 0.88
CA GLU A 66 -0.48 -25.75 2.13
C GLU A 66 -1.13 -24.70 3.05
N PHE A 67 -1.50 -23.56 2.46
CA PHE A 67 -2.19 -22.50 3.20
C PHE A 67 -3.53 -22.98 3.75
N LYS A 68 -4.31 -23.69 2.94
CA LYS A 68 -5.59 -24.26 3.36
C LYS A 68 -5.43 -25.27 4.50
N ASP A 69 -4.40 -26.10 4.43
CA ASP A 69 -4.12 -27.08 5.48
C ASP A 69 -3.72 -26.41 6.79
N ILE A 70 -2.91 -25.37 6.73
CA ILE A 70 -2.51 -24.60 7.91
C ILE A 70 -3.72 -23.92 8.54
N LEU A 71 -4.59 -23.31 7.74
CA LEU A 71 -5.82 -22.71 8.25
C LEU A 71 -6.70 -23.72 8.96
N ARG A 72 -6.85 -24.91 8.39
CA ARG A 72 -7.69 -25.97 8.94
C ARG A 72 -7.15 -26.51 10.26
N ILE A 73 -5.84 -26.66 10.36
CA ILE A 73 -5.20 -27.31 11.51
C ILE A 73 -4.94 -26.31 12.65
N TYR A 74 -4.43 -25.13 12.34
CA TYR A 74 -3.93 -24.18 13.32
C TYR A 74 -4.79 -22.93 13.50
N GLY A 75 -5.65 -22.62 12.54
CA GLY A 75 -6.48 -21.43 12.58
C GLY A 75 -5.78 -20.17 12.06
N LEU A 76 -6.53 -19.08 11.98
CA LEU A 76 -6.07 -17.84 11.36
C LEU A 76 -4.98 -17.09 12.12
N GLU A 77 -4.94 -17.25 13.44
CA GLU A 77 -4.02 -16.49 14.30
C GLU A 77 -2.77 -17.25 14.68
N SER A 78 -2.48 -18.36 13.99
CA SER A 78 -1.33 -19.17 14.31
C SER A 78 -0.03 -18.59 13.73
N GLU A 79 1.09 -18.87 14.39
CA GLU A 79 2.42 -18.53 13.90
C GLU A 79 2.70 -19.19 12.54
N LYS A 80 2.12 -20.36 12.30
CA LYS A 80 2.27 -21.07 11.04
C LYS A 80 1.69 -20.29 9.86
N ILE A 81 0.57 -19.59 10.08
CA ILE A 81 -0.02 -18.72 9.06
C ILE A 81 0.92 -17.55 8.77
N ASP A 82 1.45 -16.91 9.81
CA ASP A 82 2.36 -15.78 9.64
C ASP A 82 3.63 -16.18 8.89
N GLU A 83 4.21 -17.32 9.23
CA GLU A 83 5.36 -17.87 8.51
C GLU A 83 5.05 -18.11 7.03
N LYS A 84 3.89 -18.70 6.74
CA LYS A 84 3.45 -18.98 5.38
C LYS A 84 3.27 -17.70 4.58
N LEU A 85 2.60 -16.71 5.16
CA LEU A 85 2.35 -15.44 4.50
C LEU A 85 3.65 -14.70 4.17
N ASN A 86 4.61 -14.71 5.09
CA ASN A 86 5.91 -14.08 4.86
C ASN A 86 6.72 -14.81 3.80
N LYS A 87 6.66 -16.14 3.80
CA LYS A 87 7.43 -16.98 2.88
C LYS A 87 6.93 -16.89 1.44
N ASP A 88 5.62 -16.83 1.23
CA ASP A 88 5.00 -16.90 -0.08
C ASP A 88 4.65 -15.52 -0.65
N SER A 89 5.32 -14.48 -0.21
CA SER A 89 5.15 -13.13 -0.75
C SER A 89 3.73 -12.61 -0.61
N PHE A 90 3.07 -12.95 0.50
CA PHE A 90 1.80 -12.33 0.84
C PHE A 90 1.99 -10.82 0.94
N ARG A 91 1.13 -10.08 0.25
CA ARG A 91 1.17 -8.62 0.28
C ARG A 91 -0.15 -8.08 0.76
N PRO A 92 -0.23 -7.66 2.05
CA PRO A 92 -1.40 -6.94 2.52
C PRO A 92 -1.66 -5.70 1.66
N MET A 93 -2.90 -5.28 1.59
CA MET A 93 -3.28 -4.13 0.77
C MET A 93 -2.47 -2.88 1.10
N ILE A 94 -2.16 -2.65 2.38
CA ILE A 94 -1.35 -1.49 2.79
C ILE A 94 0.04 -1.51 2.13
N VAL A 95 0.67 -2.67 2.00
CA VAL A 95 1.98 -2.78 1.36
C VAL A 95 1.89 -2.36 -0.11
N ASN A 96 0.90 -2.89 -0.84
CA ASN A 96 0.70 -2.52 -2.23
C ASN A 96 0.36 -1.04 -2.39
N GLY A 97 -0.43 -0.49 -1.47
CA GLY A 97 -0.72 0.94 -1.46
C GLY A 97 0.52 1.80 -1.25
N LEU A 98 1.38 1.42 -0.31
CA LEU A 98 2.60 2.15 -0.04
C LEU A 98 3.61 2.05 -1.20
N VAL A 99 3.65 0.93 -1.89
CA VAL A 99 4.45 0.81 -3.12
C VAL A 99 3.98 1.82 -4.17
N GLN A 100 2.67 1.95 -4.34
CA GLN A 100 2.12 2.94 -5.28
C GLN A 100 2.46 4.38 -4.87
N VAL A 101 2.52 4.67 -3.57
CA VAL A 101 2.97 5.97 -3.08
C VAL A 101 4.42 6.24 -3.52
N LEU A 102 5.30 5.26 -3.38
CA LEU A 102 6.69 5.38 -3.81
C LEU A 102 6.83 5.54 -5.32
N GLU A 103 5.94 4.90 -6.09
CA GLU A 103 5.93 5.02 -7.55
C GLU A 103 5.32 6.34 -8.03
N GLY A 104 4.73 7.13 -7.14
CA GLY A 104 4.12 8.40 -7.50
C GLY A 104 2.73 8.26 -8.13
N GLU A 105 2.10 7.11 -8.00
CA GLU A 105 0.78 6.86 -8.56
C GLU A 105 -0.33 7.48 -7.73
N THR A 106 -0.16 7.53 -6.41
CA THR A 106 -1.14 8.10 -5.50
C THR A 106 -0.43 8.78 -4.32
N SER A 107 -1.20 9.45 -3.45
CA SER A 107 -0.64 10.12 -2.28
C SER A 107 -0.71 9.23 -1.05
N PHE A 108 0.13 9.56 -0.07
CA PHE A 108 0.13 8.87 1.22
C PHE A 108 -1.23 9.03 1.92
N GLU A 109 -1.77 10.25 1.92
CA GLU A 109 -3.07 10.55 2.53
C GLU A 109 -4.19 9.74 1.91
N GLU A 110 -4.17 9.57 0.59
CA GLU A 110 -5.19 8.80 -0.11
C GLU A 110 -5.19 7.33 0.30
N ILE A 111 -4.01 6.75 0.45
CA ILE A 111 -3.88 5.36 0.89
C ILE A 111 -4.38 5.20 2.33
N LEU A 112 -3.99 6.07 3.24
CA LEU A 112 -4.42 5.98 4.64
C LEU A 112 -5.94 6.11 4.75
N SER A 113 -6.54 7.03 4.01
CA SER A 113 -7.98 7.24 4.00
C SER A 113 -8.72 6.04 3.43
N ALA A 114 -8.28 5.53 2.29
CA ALA A 114 -8.96 4.42 1.61
C ALA A 114 -8.90 3.11 2.39
N LEU A 115 -7.84 2.90 3.16
CA LEU A 115 -7.60 1.66 3.91
C LEU A 115 -7.91 1.77 5.40
N ASP A 116 -8.44 2.90 5.85
CA ASP A 116 -8.80 3.15 7.26
C ASP A 116 -7.61 3.06 8.21
N TYR A 117 -6.51 3.63 7.81
CA TYR A 117 -5.31 3.70 8.66
C TYR A 117 -5.18 5.04 9.36
#